data_15f417256abdbb3a3da50c515bf16bf1
#
_entry.id   15f417256abdbb3a3da50c515bf16bf1
#
_cell.length_a   1.000
_cell.length_b   1.000
_cell.length_c   1.000
_cell.angle_alpha   90.00
_cell.angle_beta   90.00
_cell.angle_gamma   90.00
#
_symmetry.space_group_name_H-M   'P 1'
#
loop_
_entity.id
_entity.type
_entity.pdbx_description
1 polymer ?
#
loop_
_entity_poly.entity_id
_entity_poly.type
_entity_poly.pdbx_seq_one_letter_code
_entity_poly.pdbx_strand_id
1 'polypeptide(L)'
;MKSPIAPLLLSDPRAIATADVDCLVIGSGTAGVTTAIELADRGLRVAILEAGPLVLTEHVGSGPFANREDIVPGIHDLVRYRTVWTSGAEAAKAHAGKVETNNNAWSVVGGRTLFWGGFTPRFLDSDFADWPHDADEMRPWYERAEKLIGASGGSATGAAAPFMHHAAQDRLLARLGAKGIPATNAPLGIDTLAVHDGHMSRGFDSSVSRLLRCPHFGRIENGARLSLAAETEVTKLVVDGGLVRRLAVRDRATGRTFDIPARQVVLAGGAVQSTRLALASGLGDGDPLVGRYMGDHLFRQAVFCLPEPIGEKALYIFIPPTAERPFHVQMQGMFPETWYSPLHATVWLNGNASGRFVLFYCFGVSKAEREGRLVLRNDAGAMADYYVVNDRSPGDLAALAAMSTFTTDVAAALGAELVRTEENGPGAALHEYGGLRMGLDPSASVTDPDGRFWRIGNLGCADAAIWPQQGSANSYLTITALALRNAARLAETMATAK
;
A
#
# COMPACT_ATOMS: atom_id res chain seq x y z
N MET A 1 -4.32 14.71 16.86
CA MET A 1 -4.61 14.00 18.15
C MET A 1 -3.56 12.92 18.32
N LYS A 2 -2.86 12.85 19.47
CA LYS A 2 -1.84 11.82 19.73
C LYS A 2 -2.44 10.73 20.61
N SER A 3 -2.10 9.47 20.35
CA SER A 3 -2.54 8.36 21.20
C SER A 3 -1.93 8.50 22.59
N PRO A 4 -2.70 8.36 23.68
CA PRO A 4 -2.20 8.46 25.05
C PRO A 4 -1.22 7.34 25.42
N ILE A 5 -1.20 6.23 24.69
CA ILE A 5 -0.26 5.11 24.90
C ILE A 5 1.06 5.27 24.15
N ALA A 6 1.18 6.28 23.28
CA ALA A 6 2.40 6.50 22.51
C ALA A 6 3.68 6.55 23.36
N PRO A 7 3.72 7.24 24.53
CA PRO A 7 4.93 7.27 25.35
C PRO A 7 5.33 5.91 25.94
N LEU A 8 4.40 4.97 26.01
CA LEU A 8 4.67 3.62 26.53
C LEU A 8 5.26 2.69 25.47
N LEU A 9 4.96 2.95 24.20
CA LEU A 9 5.28 2.08 23.07
C LEU A 9 6.44 2.60 22.22
N LEU A 10 6.56 3.91 22.09
CA LEU A 10 7.47 4.54 21.14
C LEU A 10 8.78 4.94 21.81
N SER A 11 9.86 4.76 21.07
CA SER A 11 11.21 5.17 21.49
C SER A 11 11.45 6.66 21.22
N ASP A 12 12.31 7.26 22.04
CA ASP A 12 12.91 8.54 21.71
C ASP A 12 13.83 8.37 20.48
N PRO A 13 13.68 9.16 19.43
CA PRO A 13 14.54 9.03 18.26
C PRO A 13 16.02 9.29 18.55
N ARG A 14 16.36 10.03 19.62
CA ARG A 14 17.73 10.22 20.08
C ARG A 14 18.30 8.99 20.77
N ALA A 15 17.46 8.21 21.44
CA ALA A 15 17.87 6.91 21.97
C ALA A 15 18.24 5.96 20.85
N ILE A 16 17.50 5.99 19.71
CA ILE A 16 17.86 5.22 18.51
C ILE A 16 19.20 5.67 17.93
N ALA A 17 19.47 7.00 17.93
CA ALA A 17 20.75 7.54 17.41
C ALA A 17 21.99 7.07 18.18
N THR A 18 21.83 6.69 19.43
CA THR A 18 22.92 6.23 20.31
C THR A 18 22.93 4.72 20.54
N ALA A 19 21.87 4.03 20.13
CA ALA A 19 21.76 2.59 20.33
C ALA A 19 22.52 1.81 19.24
N ASP A 20 22.89 0.58 19.61
CA ASP A 20 23.47 -0.37 18.65
C ASP A 20 22.37 -1.01 17.82
N VAL A 21 22.00 -0.39 16.69
CA VAL A 21 20.97 -0.84 15.75
C VAL A 21 21.62 -1.47 14.53
N ASP A 22 21.23 -2.69 14.18
CA ASP A 22 21.72 -3.37 13.00
C ASP A 22 21.08 -2.81 11.71
N CYS A 23 19.76 -2.52 11.75
CA CYS A 23 19.01 -2.04 10.58
C CYS A 23 18.03 -0.91 10.96
N LEU A 24 18.05 0.17 10.17
CA LEU A 24 17.09 1.26 10.21
C LEU A 24 16.08 1.09 9.08
N VAL A 25 14.79 1.02 9.41
CA VAL A 25 13.69 0.92 8.45
C VAL A 25 12.96 2.26 8.40
N ILE A 26 12.81 2.85 7.21
CA ILE A 26 12.19 4.17 7.02
C ILE A 26 10.76 4.00 6.53
N GLY A 27 9.80 4.24 7.41
CA GLY A 27 8.37 4.08 7.17
C GLY A 27 7.79 2.87 7.91
N SER A 28 6.58 3.02 8.43
CA SER A 28 5.86 2.04 9.26
C SER A 28 4.62 1.43 8.56
N GLY A 29 4.52 1.54 7.24
CA GLY A 29 3.52 0.85 6.42
C GLY A 29 3.71 -0.67 6.41
N THR A 30 2.91 -1.40 5.60
CA THR A 30 3.00 -2.88 5.56
C THR A 30 4.39 -3.37 5.22
N ALA A 31 5.10 -2.76 4.26
CA ALA A 31 6.47 -3.14 3.90
C ALA A 31 7.44 -2.99 5.09
N GLY A 32 7.43 -1.82 5.73
CA GLY A 32 8.39 -1.51 6.78
C GLY A 32 8.20 -2.38 8.03
N VAL A 33 6.97 -2.52 8.49
CA VAL A 33 6.68 -3.34 9.68
C VAL A 33 6.93 -4.81 9.40
N THR A 34 6.55 -5.32 8.23
CA THR A 34 6.82 -6.71 7.84
C THR A 34 8.33 -6.99 7.80
N THR A 35 9.09 -6.11 7.16
CA THR A 35 10.57 -6.20 7.12
C THR A 35 11.17 -6.17 8.52
N ALA A 36 10.72 -5.23 9.34
CA ALA A 36 11.28 -5.07 10.69
C ALA A 36 10.99 -6.26 11.60
N ILE A 37 9.79 -6.84 11.53
CA ILE A 37 9.44 -8.06 12.29
C ILE A 37 10.29 -9.25 11.80
N GLU A 38 10.36 -9.50 10.50
CA GLU A 38 11.13 -10.60 9.94
C GLU A 38 12.63 -10.52 10.31
N LEU A 39 13.22 -9.33 10.28
CA LEU A 39 14.60 -9.10 10.71
C LEU A 39 14.78 -9.33 12.23
N ALA A 40 13.82 -8.86 13.05
CA ALA A 40 13.86 -9.04 14.49
C ALA A 40 13.69 -10.50 14.91
N ASP A 41 12.81 -11.25 14.22
CA ASP A 41 12.64 -12.71 14.43
C ASP A 41 13.94 -13.48 14.12
N ARG A 42 14.76 -12.96 13.21
CA ARG A 42 16.09 -13.51 12.87
C ARG A 42 17.23 -12.98 13.76
N GLY A 43 16.91 -12.28 14.82
CA GLY A 43 17.89 -11.88 15.84
C GLY A 43 18.51 -10.50 15.66
N LEU A 44 18.15 -9.74 14.63
CA LEU A 44 18.68 -8.41 14.39
C LEU A 44 17.98 -7.34 15.25
N ARG A 45 18.73 -6.31 15.64
CA ARG A 45 18.19 -5.14 16.34
C ARG A 45 17.73 -4.12 15.30
N VAL A 46 16.43 -3.84 15.26
CA VAL A 46 15.80 -3.02 14.23
C VAL A 46 15.09 -1.82 14.83
N ALA A 47 15.23 -0.67 14.19
CA ALA A 47 14.46 0.52 14.55
C ALA A 47 13.72 1.05 13.31
N ILE A 48 12.43 1.31 13.47
CA ILE A 48 11.57 1.96 12.48
C ILE A 48 11.53 3.45 12.77
N LEU A 49 11.73 4.26 11.73
CA LEU A 49 11.60 5.72 11.76
C LEU A 49 10.36 6.11 10.95
N GLU A 50 9.38 6.71 11.62
CA GLU A 50 8.11 7.11 11.01
C GLU A 50 7.90 8.62 11.13
N ALA A 51 7.59 9.28 10.01
CA ALA A 51 7.41 10.72 9.96
C ALA A 51 6.14 11.20 10.69
N GLY A 52 5.13 10.36 10.77
CA GLY A 52 3.84 10.69 11.38
C GLY A 52 3.70 10.26 12.84
N PRO A 53 2.67 10.78 13.53
CA PRO A 53 2.33 10.38 14.89
C PRO A 53 1.64 9.02 14.95
N LEU A 54 1.62 8.39 16.12
CA LEU A 54 0.71 7.30 16.44
C LEU A 54 -0.68 7.87 16.75
N VAL A 55 -1.65 7.62 15.89
CA VAL A 55 -3.04 8.11 16.04
C VAL A 55 -3.98 6.97 16.40
N LEU A 56 -3.87 5.84 15.71
CA LEU A 56 -4.68 4.64 15.89
C LEU A 56 -3.78 3.44 16.19
N THR A 57 -4.29 2.51 16.96
CA THR A 57 -3.61 1.24 17.29
C THR A 57 -4.05 0.09 16.40
N GLU A 58 -5.09 0.28 15.60
CA GLU A 58 -5.69 -0.73 14.74
C GLU A 58 -6.31 -0.09 13.49
N HIS A 59 -6.80 -0.90 12.59
CA HIS A 59 -7.54 -0.44 11.42
C HIS A 59 -8.82 0.30 11.83
N VAL A 60 -9.13 1.40 11.13
CA VAL A 60 -10.30 2.24 11.42
C VAL A 60 -11.62 1.48 11.46
N GLY A 61 -11.77 0.44 10.62
CA GLY A 61 -12.95 -0.43 10.59
C GLY A 61 -13.05 -1.41 11.76
N SER A 62 -12.04 -1.50 12.61
CA SER A 62 -12.03 -2.39 13.79
C SER A 62 -12.24 -1.62 15.09
N GLY A 63 -12.25 -0.29 15.03
CA GLY A 63 -12.38 0.58 16.19
C GLY A 63 -13.82 1.03 16.46
N PRO A 64 -14.06 1.69 17.61
CA PRO A 64 -15.37 2.22 18.01
C PRO A 64 -15.77 3.47 17.22
N PHE A 65 -15.06 3.80 16.16
CA PHE A 65 -15.29 5.00 15.37
C PHE A 65 -16.45 4.73 14.41
N ALA A 66 -17.55 5.42 14.61
CA ALA A 66 -18.72 5.34 13.74
C ALA A 66 -18.38 5.75 12.30
N ASN A 67 -17.22 6.42 12.12
CA ASN A 67 -17.00 7.14 10.90
C ASN A 67 -15.51 7.47 10.72
N ARG A 68 -14.96 7.10 9.57
CA ARG A 68 -13.58 7.47 9.17
C ARG A 68 -13.40 9.00 9.11
N GLU A 69 -14.44 9.79 8.82
CA GLU A 69 -14.38 11.24 8.77
C GLU A 69 -14.21 11.88 10.14
N ASP A 70 -14.63 11.23 11.22
CA ASP A 70 -14.38 11.72 12.58
C ASP A 70 -12.88 11.71 12.92
N ILE A 71 -12.12 10.87 12.21
CA ILE A 71 -10.65 10.76 12.38
C ILE A 71 -9.94 11.49 11.24
N VAL A 72 -10.47 11.42 10.03
CA VAL A 72 -9.88 11.95 8.80
C VAL A 72 -9.63 13.46 8.85
N PRO A 73 -10.47 14.35 9.39
CA PRO A 73 -10.12 15.76 9.52
C PRO A 73 -8.82 15.97 10.30
N GLY A 74 -8.66 15.30 11.43
CA GLY A 74 -7.41 15.37 12.20
C GLY A 74 -6.21 14.74 11.49
N ILE A 75 -6.43 13.77 10.62
CA ILE A 75 -5.38 13.10 9.82
C ILE A 75 -5.03 13.93 8.59
N HIS A 76 -6.00 14.54 7.91
CA HIS A 76 -5.74 15.43 6.78
C HIS A 76 -4.88 16.63 7.16
N ASP A 77 -5.04 17.17 8.35
CA ASP A 77 -4.18 18.23 8.88
C ASP A 77 -2.75 17.74 9.14
N LEU A 78 -2.57 16.44 9.35
CA LEU A 78 -1.27 15.79 9.53
C LEU A 78 -0.62 15.40 8.20
N VAL A 79 -1.41 15.24 7.12
CA VAL A 79 -0.90 14.92 5.78
C VAL A 79 -0.30 16.17 5.16
N ARG A 80 1.00 16.35 5.33
CA ARG A 80 1.75 17.46 4.76
C ARG A 80 2.21 17.24 3.32
N TYR A 81 2.04 16.01 2.78
CA TYR A 81 2.46 15.65 1.45
C TYR A 81 1.26 15.28 0.60
N ARG A 82 0.99 16.09 -0.39
CA ARG A 82 0.03 15.78 -1.46
C ARG A 82 0.82 15.38 -2.68
N THR A 83 0.54 14.21 -3.21
CA THR A 83 1.10 13.79 -4.49
C THR A 83 0.24 14.35 -5.61
N VAL A 84 0.86 15.09 -6.49
CA VAL A 84 0.25 15.66 -7.69
C VAL A 84 0.60 14.73 -8.86
N TRP A 85 -0.42 14.27 -9.58
CA TRP A 85 -0.25 13.50 -10.82
C TRP A 85 -0.58 14.40 -12.01
N THR A 86 0.27 14.42 -13.03
CA THR A 86 0.14 15.29 -14.18
C THR A 86 0.60 14.60 -15.47
N SER A 87 0.12 15.07 -16.63
CA SER A 87 0.67 14.66 -17.92
C SER A 87 2.02 15.33 -18.20
N GLY A 88 2.85 14.73 -19.07
CA GLY A 88 4.11 15.34 -19.51
C GLY A 88 3.90 16.69 -20.20
N ALA A 89 2.80 16.83 -20.96
CA ALA A 89 2.44 18.08 -21.61
C ALA A 89 2.05 19.18 -20.61
N GLU A 90 1.39 18.82 -19.50
CA GLU A 90 1.00 19.75 -18.43
C GLU A 90 2.15 20.03 -17.48
N ALA A 91 3.02 19.06 -17.21
CA ALA A 91 4.22 19.24 -16.41
C ALA A 91 5.12 20.35 -16.99
N ALA A 92 5.18 20.47 -18.32
CA ALA A 92 5.86 21.56 -19.00
C ALA A 92 5.20 22.94 -18.78
N LYS A 93 3.90 22.95 -18.44
CA LYS A 93 3.11 24.14 -18.14
C LYS A 93 2.89 24.35 -16.63
N ALA A 94 3.22 23.38 -15.81
CA ALA A 94 2.73 23.18 -14.44
C ALA A 94 3.28 24.15 -13.39
N HIS A 95 3.92 25.21 -13.77
CA HIS A 95 4.06 26.34 -12.85
C HIS A 95 2.76 27.14 -12.64
N ALA A 96 1.65 26.82 -13.32
CA ALA A 96 0.43 27.62 -13.33
C ALA A 96 -0.91 26.84 -13.30
N GLY A 97 -0.96 25.53 -13.34
CA GLY A 97 -2.20 24.76 -13.56
C GLY A 97 -2.78 24.07 -12.32
N LYS A 98 -4.10 24.01 -12.21
CA LYS A 98 -4.82 23.12 -11.30
C LYS A 98 -4.52 21.68 -11.71
N VAL A 99 -3.85 20.95 -10.84
CA VAL A 99 -3.58 19.51 -11.00
C VAL A 99 -4.37 18.77 -9.95
N GLU A 100 -4.94 17.63 -10.32
CA GLU A 100 -5.64 16.78 -9.37
C GLU A 100 -4.67 16.35 -8.27
N THR A 101 -5.00 16.69 -7.03
CA THR A 101 -4.21 16.31 -5.86
C THR A 101 -4.86 15.11 -5.20
N ASN A 102 -4.20 13.97 -5.21
CA ASN A 102 -4.61 12.85 -4.40
C ASN A 102 -3.89 12.87 -3.05
N ASN A 103 -4.65 12.84 -1.97
CA ASN A 103 -4.15 12.81 -0.59
C ASN A 103 -3.62 11.41 -0.23
N ASN A 104 -2.58 10.95 -0.91
CA ASN A 104 -2.16 9.55 -0.86
C ASN A 104 -1.04 9.27 0.14
N ALA A 105 -0.39 10.31 0.64
CA ALA A 105 0.68 10.16 1.62
C ALA A 105 0.13 10.34 3.04
N TRP A 106 -0.16 9.23 3.68
CA TRP A 106 -0.64 9.20 5.07
C TRP A 106 0.56 9.12 6.02
N SER A 107 1.06 10.27 6.46
CA SER A 107 2.12 10.34 7.46
C SER A 107 1.58 10.08 8.86
N VAL A 108 1.33 8.83 9.16
CA VAL A 108 0.93 8.31 10.48
C VAL A 108 1.56 6.94 10.69
N VAL A 109 1.80 6.56 11.92
CA VAL A 109 2.26 5.20 12.23
C VAL A 109 1.25 4.19 11.67
N GLY A 110 1.74 3.28 10.86
CA GLY A 110 0.91 2.32 10.12
C GLY A 110 0.52 2.76 8.70
N GLY A 111 0.62 4.04 8.39
CA GLY A 111 0.30 4.57 7.05
C GLY A 111 -1.07 4.16 6.54
N ARG A 112 -1.18 3.85 5.26
CA ARG A 112 -2.44 3.42 4.61
C ARG A 112 -3.02 2.11 5.16
N THR A 113 -2.25 1.31 5.88
CA THR A 113 -2.77 0.06 6.47
C THR A 113 -3.88 0.27 7.50
N LEU A 114 -4.03 1.49 7.98
CA LEU A 114 -5.11 1.87 8.89
C LEU A 114 -6.45 2.11 8.17
N PHE A 115 -6.45 2.27 6.85
CA PHE A 115 -7.60 2.79 6.07
C PHE A 115 -7.87 2.03 4.77
N TRP A 116 -7.15 0.96 4.48
CA TRP A 116 -7.29 0.21 3.22
C TRP A 116 -8.59 -0.59 3.14
N GLY A 117 -8.99 -1.00 1.92
CA GLY A 117 -10.24 -1.71 1.68
C GLY A 117 -10.24 -3.21 1.99
N GLY A 118 -9.13 -3.75 2.44
CA GLY A 118 -9.02 -5.14 2.88
C GLY A 118 -8.82 -6.19 1.78
N PHE A 119 -8.87 -5.84 0.49
CA PHE A 119 -8.72 -6.83 -0.59
C PHE A 119 -7.28 -7.33 -0.73
N THR A 120 -7.12 -8.67 -0.75
CA THR A 120 -5.81 -9.35 -0.76
C THR A 120 -5.67 -10.39 -1.89
N PRO A 121 -6.04 -10.06 -3.14
CA PRO A 121 -5.81 -10.99 -4.25
C PRO A 121 -4.30 -11.14 -4.51
N ARG A 122 -3.89 -12.35 -4.96
CA ARG A 122 -2.54 -12.59 -5.51
C ARG A 122 -2.43 -12.00 -6.91
N PHE A 123 -1.23 -11.67 -7.31
CA PHE A 123 -0.91 -11.45 -8.73
C PHE A 123 -1.11 -12.73 -9.51
N LEU A 124 -1.47 -12.60 -10.81
CA LEU A 124 -1.46 -13.71 -11.76
C LEU A 124 -0.02 -14.10 -12.10
N ASP A 125 0.18 -15.33 -12.58
CA ASP A 125 1.49 -15.77 -13.06
C ASP A 125 2.02 -14.85 -14.18
N SER A 126 1.12 -14.36 -15.06
CA SER A 126 1.45 -13.41 -16.13
C SER A 126 1.89 -12.03 -15.61
N ASP A 127 1.51 -11.63 -14.41
CA ASP A 127 1.89 -10.34 -13.83
C ASP A 127 3.39 -10.28 -13.48
N PHE A 128 4.06 -11.44 -13.40
CA PHE A 128 5.49 -11.56 -13.13
C PHE A 128 6.37 -11.52 -14.39
N ALA A 129 5.81 -11.32 -15.60
CA ALA A 129 6.57 -11.38 -16.84
C ALA A 129 7.77 -10.40 -16.91
N ASP A 130 7.63 -9.22 -16.31
CA ASP A 130 8.68 -8.20 -16.25
C ASP A 130 9.46 -8.21 -14.92
N TRP A 131 9.17 -9.18 -14.04
CA TRP A 131 9.81 -9.30 -12.74
C TRP A 131 11.05 -10.22 -12.79
N PRO A 132 12.04 -10.01 -11.93
CA PRO A 132 13.14 -10.97 -11.78
C PRO A 132 12.74 -12.24 -11.01
N HIS A 133 11.54 -12.32 -10.52
CA HIS A 133 10.91 -13.42 -9.81
C HIS A 133 9.73 -13.97 -10.60
N ASP A 134 9.50 -15.27 -10.52
CA ASP A 134 8.30 -15.90 -11.05
C ASP A 134 7.25 -16.18 -9.96
N ALA A 135 6.07 -16.61 -10.38
CA ALA A 135 4.97 -16.91 -9.48
C ALA A 135 5.27 -18.08 -8.53
N ASP A 136 6.06 -19.08 -8.98
CA ASP A 136 6.42 -20.24 -8.17
C ASP A 136 7.38 -19.86 -7.04
N GLU A 137 8.36 -19.00 -7.31
CA GLU A 137 9.23 -18.43 -6.29
C GLU A 137 8.44 -17.61 -5.27
N MET A 138 7.44 -16.86 -5.70
CA MET A 138 6.65 -16.01 -4.83
C MET A 138 5.58 -16.77 -4.04
N ARG A 139 5.17 -17.96 -4.46
CA ARG A 139 4.09 -18.75 -3.83
C ARG A 139 4.25 -18.96 -2.32
N PRO A 140 5.39 -19.46 -1.80
CA PRO A 140 5.56 -19.66 -0.36
C PRO A 140 5.51 -18.37 0.44
N TRP A 141 5.92 -17.25 -0.17
CA TRP A 141 5.87 -15.94 0.45
C TRP A 141 4.44 -15.38 0.50
N TYR A 142 3.64 -15.62 -0.52
CA TYR A 142 2.20 -15.33 -0.50
C TYR A 142 1.49 -16.11 0.62
N GLU A 143 1.75 -17.41 0.76
CA GLU A 143 1.17 -18.23 1.83
C GLU A 143 1.55 -17.73 3.23
N ARG A 144 2.80 -17.30 3.41
CA ARG A 144 3.23 -16.67 4.66
C ARG A 144 2.54 -15.33 4.90
N ALA A 145 2.41 -14.51 3.86
CA ALA A 145 1.76 -13.20 3.94
C ALA A 145 0.27 -13.34 4.26
N GLU A 146 -0.44 -14.27 3.63
CA GLU A 146 -1.85 -14.57 3.91
C GLU A 146 -2.08 -14.97 5.37
N LYS A 147 -1.21 -15.84 5.92
CA LYS A 147 -1.25 -16.21 7.35
C LYS A 147 -0.98 -15.00 8.25
N LEU A 148 0.01 -14.17 7.90
CA LEU A 148 0.38 -12.98 8.68
C LEU A 148 -0.77 -11.98 8.73
N ILE A 149 -1.42 -11.75 7.58
CA ILE A 149 -2.56 -10.85 7.40
C ILE A 149 -3.84 -11.40 8.03
N GLY A 150 -3.97 -12.75 8.09
CA GLY A 150 -5.21 -13.41 8.49
C GLY A 150 -6.25 -13.34 7.35
N ALA A 151 -5.81 -13.62 6.12
CA ALA A 151 -6.65 -13.54 4.94
C ALA A 151 -7.77 -14.59 4.96
N SER A 152 -8.96 -14.25 4.44
CA SER A 152 -10.09 -15.15 4.23
C SER A 152 -10.68 -14.97 2.83
N GLY A 153 -11.41 -15.97 2.32
CA GLY A 153 -12.04 -15.92 1.01
C GLY A 153 -11.08 -16.19 -0.15
N GLY A 154 -11.55 -15.95 -1.39
CA GLY A 154 -10.82 -16.34 -2.59
C GLY A 154 -10.84 -17.84 -2.86
N SER A 155 -10.85 -18.24 -4.11
CA SER A 155 -10.95 -19.66 -4.49
C SER A 155 -9.61 -20.39 -4.60
N ALA A 156 -8.49 -19.67 -4.60
CA ALA A 156 -7.20 -20.23 -5.01
C ALA A 156 -6.07 -20.08 -3.98
N THR A 157 -6.34 -19.54 -2.82
CA THR A 157 -5.29 -19.27 -1.83
C THR A 157 -5.28 -20.34 -0.77
N GLY A 158 -4.33 -21.26 -0.83
CA GLY A 158 -4.24 -22.41 0.06
C GLY A 158 -4.08 -22.08 1.56
N ALA A 159 -3.91 -20.82 1.93
CA ALA A 159 -3.70 -20.36 3.31
C ALA A 159 -4.83 -19.49 3.86
N ALA A 160 -5.80 -19.09 3.02
CA ALA A 160 -6.92 -18.26 3.43
C ALA A 160 -7.97 -19.07 4.20
N ALA A 161 -8.53 -18.45 5.24
CA ALA A 161 -9.65 -19.02 5.99
C ALA A 161 -10.93 -19.05 5.12
N PRO A 162 -11.91 -19.89 5.46
CA PRO A 162 -13.21 -19.89 4.79
C PRO A 162 -13.89 -18.50 4.89
N PHE A 163 -14.71 -18.19 3.89
CA PHE A 163 -15.49 -16.97 3.85
C PHE A 163 -16.84 -17.16 4.57
N MET A 164 -17.38 -16.10 5.17
CA MET A 164 -18.70 -16.14 5.82
C MET A 164 -19.80 -16.45 4.80
N HIS A 165 -20.83 -17.20 5.24
CA HIS A 165 -22.01 -17.43 4.41
C HIS A 165 -22.85 -16.15 4.27
N HIS A 166 -23.23 -15.83 3.03
CA HIS A 166 -24.06 -14.66 2.69
C HIS A 166 -25.01 -14.99 1.55
N ALA A 167 -26.27 -15.31 1.86
CA ALA A 167 -27.25 -15.79 0.89
C ALA A 167 -27.48 -14.82 -0.31
N ALA A 168 -27.46 -13.51 -0.08
CA ALA A 168 -27.60 -12.55 -1.19
C ALA A 168 -26.35 -12.56 -2.08
N GLN A 169 -25.15 -12.67 -1.50
CA GLN A 169 -23.89 -12.79 -2.25
C GLN A 169 -23.90 -14.06 -3.09
N ASP A 170 -24.31 -15.19 -2.54
CA ASP A 170 -24.41 -16.47 -3.26
C ASP A 170 -25.34 -16.38 -4.46
N ARG A 171 -26.49 -15.68 -4.32
CA ARG A 171 -27.40 -15.44 -5.45
C ARG A 171 -26.77 -14.59 -6.55
N LEU A 172 -26.00 -13.54 -6.18
CA LEU A 172 -25.31 -12.70 -7.16
C LEU A 172 -24.17 -13.45 -7.86
N LEU A 173 -23.40 -14.27 -7.11
CA LEU A 173 -22.39 -15.15 -7.69
C LEU A 173 -23.00 -16.13 -8.70
N ALA A 174 -24.13 -16.75 -8.36
CA ALA A 174 -24.85 -17.64 -9.27
C ALA A 174 -25.36 -16.93 -10.54
N ARG A 175 -25.87 -15.70 -10.43
CA ARG A 175 -26.29 -14.88 -11.58
C ARG A 175 -25.12 -14.55 -12.52
N LEU A 176 -23.98 -14.14 -11.94
CA LEU A 176 -22.75 -13.87 -12.70
C LEU A 176 -22.26 -15.13 -13.42
N GLY A 177 -22.19 -16.26 -12.71
CA GLY A 177 -21.77 -17.55 -13.25
C GLY A 177 -22.67 -18.04 -14.40
N ALA A 178 -24.01 -17.85 -14.30
CA ALA A 178 -24.97 -18.18 -15.36
C ALA A 178 -24.74 -17.36 -16.65
N LYS A 179 -24.03 -16.24 -16.56
CA LYS A 179 -23.63 -15.41 -17.72
C LYS A 179 -22.17 -15.59 -18.11
N GLY A 180 -21.48 -16.61 -17.56
CA GLY A 180 -20.08 -16.89 -17.86
C GLY A 180 -19.10 -15.87 -17.28
N ILE A 181 -19.53 -15.06 -16.29
CA ILE A 181 -18.66 -14.13 -15.59
C ILE A 181 -18.10 -14.83 -14.34
N PRO A 182 -16.80 -15.19 -14.32
CA PRO A 182 -16.20 -15.84 -13.17
C PRO A 182 -16.15 -14.85 -11.99
N ALA A 183 -16.81 -15.19 -10.92
CA ALA A 183 -16.85 -14.37 -9.72
C ALA A 183 -16.72 -15.27 -8.48
N THR A 184 -16.08 -14.75 -7.45
CA THR A 184 -15.83 -15.46 -6.19
C THR A 184 -16.12 -14.57 -4.98
N ASN A 185 -16.15 -15.16 -3.79
CA ASN A 185 -15.99 -14.41 -2.57
C ASN A 185 -14.65 -13.68 -2.60
N ALA A 186 -14.63 -12.42 -2.20
CA ALA A 186 -13.41 -11.64 -2.25
C ALA A 186 -12.35 -12.18 -1.29
N PRO A 187 -11.08 -12.24 -1.70
CA PRO A 187 -9.99 -12.44 -0.77
C PRO A 187 -9.82 -11.17 0.08
N LEU A 188 -9.96 -11.29 1.41
CA LEU A 188 -9.93 -10.17 2.35
C LEU A 188 -8.92 -10.38 3.46
N GLY A 189 -8.23 -9.34 3.87
CA GLY A 189 -7.31 -9.31 5.00
C GLY A 189 -8.03 -9.20 6.35
N ILE A 190 -9.05 -10.02 6.54
CA ILE A 190 -9.84 -10.14 7.76
C ILE A 190 -10.43 -11.55 7.86
N ASP A 191 -10.52 -12.09 9.06
CA ASP A 191 -11.28 -13.30 9.32
C ASP A 191 -12.78 -12.98 9.34
N THR A 192 -13.44 -13.26 8.21
CA THR A 192 -14.86 -12.95 8.03
C THR A 192 -15.79 -13.78 8.90
N LEU A 193 -15.38 -14.99 9.32
CA LEU A 193 -16.17 -15.82 10.24
C LEU A 193 -16.18 -15.24 11.64
N ALA A 194 -15.03 -14.79 12.14
CA ALA A 194 -14.94 -14.17 13.45
C ALA A 194 -15.79 -12.89 13.57
N VAL A 195 -15.84 -12.10 12.49
CA VAL A 195 -16.71 -10.90 12.44
C VAL A 195 -18.19 -11.29 12.47
N HIS A 196 -18.57 -12.37 11.77
CA HIS A 196 -19.96 -12.77 11.66
C HIS A 196 -20.53 -13.26 12.98
N ASP A 197 -19.73 -13.94 13.78
CA ASP A 197 -20.16 -14.50 15.08
C ASP A 197 -20.14 -13.46 16.21
N GLY A 198 -19.90 -12.18 15.89
CA GLY A 198 -19.82 -11.11 16.87
C GLY A 198 -18.54 -11.11 17.71
N HIS A 199 -17.62 -11.99 17.37
CA HIS A 199 -16.30 -12.08 17.99
C HIS A 199 -15.25 -11.54 17.04
N MET A 200 -14.90 -10.28 17.16
CA MET A 200 -13.76 -9.70 16.44
C MET A 200 -12.47 -10.21 17.05
N SER A 201 -12.06 -11.42 16.72
CA SER A 201 -10.77 -11.97 17.15
C SER A 201 -9.60 -11.24 16.49
N ARG A 202 -9.81 -10.73 15.26
CA ARG A 202 -8.90 -9.85 14.51
C ARG A 202 -9.77 -8.97 13.62
N GLY A 203 -9.61 -7.65 13.72
CA GLY A 203 -10.12 -6.72 12.72
C GLY A 203 -9.36 -6.82 11.40
N PHE A 204 -9.60 -5.90 10.49
CA PHE A 204 -8.75 -5.74 9.30
C PHE A 204 -7.30 -5.63 9.73
N ASP A 205 -6.42 -6.32 9.00
CA ASP A 205 -5.00 -6.26 9.27
C ASP A 205 -4.46 -4.84 9.15
N SER A 206 -3.58 -4.47 10.07
CA SER A 206 -2.82 -3.22 10.01
C SER A 206 -1.40 -3.43 10.53
N SER A 207 -0.48 -2.61 10.04
CA SER A 207 0.91 -2.65 10.51
C SER A 207 1.02 -2.42 12.02
N VAL A 208 0.18 -1.53 12.56
CA VAL A 208 0.19 -1.24 14.01
C VAL A 208 -0.25 -2.46 14.80
N SER A 209 -1.33 -3.11 14.39
CA SER A 209 -1.80 -4.33 15.05
C SER A 209 -0.77 -5.47 14.99
N ARG A 210 0.03 -5.55 13.91
CA ARG A 210 1.15 -6.51 13.80
C ARG A 210 2.28 -6.17 14.76
N LEU A 211 2.67 -4.88 14.87
CA LEU A 211 3.68 -4.43 15.83
C LEU A 211 3.27 -4.77 17.27
N LEU A 212 2.03 -4.45 17.65
CA LEU A 212 1.54 -4.70 19.00
C LEU A 212 1.47 -6.19 19.37
N ARG A 213 1.36 -7.08 18.39
CA ARG A 213 1.44 -8.55 18.59
C ARG A 213 2.85 -9.11 18.54
N CYS A 214 3.84 -8.32 18.07
CA CYS A 214 5.23 -8.76 17.95
C CYS A 214 5.90 -8.83 19.33
N PRO A 215 6.43 -10.00 19.77
CA PRO A 215 7.05 -10.13 21.09
C PRO A 215 8.37 -9.35 21.21
N HIS A 216 8.96 -8.91 20.10
CA HIS A 216 10.20 -8.14 20.06
C HIS A 216 9.97 -6.64 20.11
N PHE A 217 8.71 -6.19 19.95
CA PHE A 217 8.37 -4.79 19.84
C PHE A 217 8.29 -4.11 21.23
N GLY A 218 8.91 -2.96 21.33
CA GLY A 218 8.89 -2.11 22.52
C GLY A 218 9.86 -0.95 22.36
N ARG A 219 10.19 -0.33 23.50
CA ARG A 219 11.14 0.77 23.52
C ARG A 219 12.58 0.27 23.51
N ILE A 220 13.42 0.89 22.68
CA ILE A 220 14.84 0.54 22.58
C ILE A 220 15.56 0.82 23.91
N GLU A 221 15.12 1.84 24.64
CA GLU A 221 15.62 2.21 25.98
C GLU A 221 15.40 1.09 27.01
N ASN A 222 14.43 0.21 26.77
CA ASN A 222 14.12 -0.96 27.59
C ASN A 222 14.71 -2.26 27.03
N GLY A 223 15.60 -2.16 26.02
CA GLY A 223 16.27 -3.31 25.45
C GLY A 223 15.45 -4.07 24.39
N ALA A 224 14.36 -3.50 23.89
CA ALA A 224 13.59 -4.12 22.80
C ALA A 224 14.45 -4.33 21.55
N ARG A 225 14.23 -5.47 20.88
CA ARG A 225 14.93 -5.80 19.64
C ARG A 225 14.31 -5.09 18.45
N LEU A 226 13.01 -4.85 18.46
CA LEU A 226 12.28 -4.04 17.49
C LEU A 226 11.71 -2.81 18.18
N SER A 227 12.02 -1.64 17.64
CA SER A 227 11.53 -0.37 18.16
C SER A 227 10.99 0.54 17.06
N LEU A 228 10.21 1.55 17.44
CA LEU A 228 9.69 2.56 16.53
C LEU A 228 9.78 3.95 17.18
N ALA A 229 10.30 4.92 16.41
CA ALA A 229 10.20 6.34 16.72
C ALA A 229 9.23 7.00 15.74
N ALA A 230 8.14 7.55 16.27
CA ALA A 230 7.17 8.34 15.51
C ALA A 230 7.58 9.82 15.45
N GLU A 231 6.93 10.60 14.58
CA GLU A 231 7.23 12.02 14.33
C GLU A 231 8.71 12.27 13.97
N THR A 232 9.36 11.24 13.44
CA THR A 232 10.79 11.18 13.14
C THR A 232 10.97 11.08 11.63
N GLU A 233 11.09 12.23 10.99
CA GLU A 233 11.17 12.33 9.53
C GLU A 233 12.63 12.23 9.08
N VAL A 234 12.92 11.22 8.25
CA VAL A 234 14.20 11.16 7.53
C VAL A 234 14.12 12.10 6.34
N THR A 235 14.96 13.12 6.34
CA THR A 235 14.99 14.16 5.30
C THR A 235 16.04 13.91 4.24
N LYS A 236 17.11 13.18 4.57
CA LYS A 236 18.21 12.86 3.65
C LYS A 236 18.97 11.61 4.07
N LEU A 237 19.37 10.81 3.10
CA LEU A 237 20.39 9.78 3.23
C LEU A 237 21.75 10.40 2.95
N VAL A 238 22.65 10.42 3.92
CA VAL A 238 23.99 10.96 3.72
C VAL A 238 24.92 9.83 3.28
N VAL A 239 25.18 9.82 1.98
CA VAL A 239 26.01 8.78 1.32
C VAL A 239 27.45 9.25 1.22
N ASP A 240 28.36 8.37 1.59
CA ASP A 240 29.81 8.55 1.40
C ASP A 240 30.48 7.21 1.13
N GLY A 241 31.36 7.16 0.12
CA GLY A 241 32.07 5.95 -0.28
C GLY A 241 31.16 4.79 -0.67
N GLY A 242 30.01 5.06 -1.31
CA GLY A 242 29.05 4.02 -1.72
C GLY A 242 28.24 3.41 -0.57
N LEU A 243 28.20 4.05 0.60
CA LEU A 243 27.46 3.62 1.77
C LEU A 243 26.66 4.77 2.38
N VAL A 244 25.45 4.52 2.85
CA VAL A 244 24.73 5.43 3.73
C VAL A 244 25.44 5.42 5.08
N ARG A 245 26.04 6.54 5.46
CA ARG A 245 26.77 6.70 6.73
C ARG A 245 25.87 7.13 7.87
N ARG A 246 24.87 7.97 7.54
CA ARG A 246 23.90 8.48 8.50
C ARG A 246 22.64 8.93 7.79
N LEU A 247 21.56 9.03 8.56
CA LEU A 247 20.30 9.62 8.16
C LEU A 247 20.22 11.02 8.78
N ALA A 248 19.99 12.06 7.96
CA ALA A 248 19.59 13.36 8.48
C ALA A 248 18.10 13.30 8.84
N VAL A 249 17.79 13.63 10.08
CA VAL A 249 16.45 13.44 10.66
C VAL A 249 15.93 14.76 11.22
N ARG A 250 14.64 14.96 11.08
CA ARG A 250 13.90 16.04 11.74
C ARG A 250 12.86 15.43 12.68
N ASP A 251 12.95 15.80 13.95
CA ASP A 251 11.87 15.60 14.91
C ASP A 251 10.74 16.57 14.58
N ARG A 252 9.60 16.06 14.12
CA ARG A 252 8.47 16.88 13.68
C ARG A 252 7.71 17.51 14.84
N ALA A 253 7.80 16.96 16.04
CA ALA A 253 7.18 17.52 17.23
C ALA A 253 7.89 18.80 17.70
N THR A 254 9.24 18.83 17.60
CA THR A 254 10.06 19.93 18.09
C THR A 254 10.68 20.79 16.98
N GLY A 255 10.69 20.31 15.73
CA GLY A 255 11.38 20.92 14.60
C GLY A 255 12.91 20.77 14.62
N ARG A 256 13.48 20.12 15.63
CA ARG A 256 14.93 19.93 15.76
C ARG A 256 15.45 18.91 14.77
N THR A 257 16.64 19.14 14.26
CA THR A 257 17.36 18.23 13.37
C THR A 257 18.55 17.59 14.06
N PHE A 258 18.83 16.34 13.68
CA PHE A 258 19.99 15.58 14.16
C PHE A 258 20.29 14.43 13.20
N ASP A 259 21.43 13.77 13.39
CA ASP A 259 21.83 12.64 12.56
C ASP A 259 21.69 11.33 13.34
N ILE A 260 21.29 10.26 12.64
CA ILE A 260 21.31 8.87 13.13
C ILE A 260 22.34 8.09 12.31
N PRO A 261 23.40 7.54 12.93
CA PRO A 261 24.36 6.66 12.24
C PRO A 261 23.65 5.43 11.67
N ALA A 262 24.06 4.97 10.47
CA ALA A 262 23.43 3.86 9.79
C ALA A 262 24.42 2.74 9.46
N ARG A 263 24.07 1.50 9.82
CA ARG A 263 24.78 0.27 9.35
C ARG A 263 24.09 -0.30 8.12
N GLN A 264 22.80 -0.59 8.25
CA GLN A 264 21.92 -1.01 7.15
C GLN A 264 20.69 -0.12 7.15
N VAL A 265 20.20 0.25 5.96
CA VAL A 265 18.99 1.06 5.77
C VAL A 265 18.04 0.37 4.80
N VAL A 266 16.74 0.37 5.12
CA VAL A 266 15.69 -0.11 4.23
C VAL A 266 14.63 0.99 4.07
N LEU A 267 14.40 1.41 2.82
CA LEU A 267 13.31 2.31 2.46
C LEU A 267 11.98 1.53 2.46
N ALA A 268 10.97 2.07 3.11
CA ALA A 268 9.63 1.48 3.22
C ALA A 268 8.52 2.55 3.37
N GLY A 269 8.76 3.75 2.86
CA GLY A 269 7.84 4.89 2.91
C GLY A 269 6.69 4.82 1.89
N GLY A 270 6.61 3.75 1.10
CA GLY A 270 5.74 3.61 -0.07
C GLY A 270 6.38 4.20 -1.33
N ALA A 271 5.92 3.78 -2.51
CA ALA A 271 6.58 4.03 -3.78
C ALA A 271 6.97 5.51 -3.98
N VAL A 272 6.04 6.41 -3.70
CA VAL A 272 6.27 7.85 -3.87
C VAL A 272 7.28 8.40 -2.86
N GLN A 273 7.13 8.10 -1.57
CA GLN A 273 7.98 8.71 -0.54
C GLN A 273 9.39 8.10 -0.50
N SER A 274 9.52 6.79 -0.76
CA SER A 274 10.83 6.15 -0.89
C SER A 274 11.60 6.70 -2.09
N THR A 275 10.94 6.88 -3.23
CA THR A 275 11.52 7.49 -4.43
C THR A 275 11.88 8.96 -4.20
N ARG A 276 11.00 9.73 -3.56
CA ARG A 276 11.25 11.13 -3.20
C ARG A 276 12.48 11.27 -2.32
N LEU A 277 12.59 10.44 -1.29
CA LEU A 277 13.75 10.47 -0.38
C LEU A 277 15.05 10.10 -1.11
N ALA A 278 15.02 9.12 -2.00
CA ALA A 278 16.18 8.76 -2.81
C ALA A 278 16.64 9.94 -3.70
N LEU A 279 15.70 10.58 -4.40
CA LEU A 279 15.99 11.78 -5.22
C LEU A 279 16.48 12.95 -4.37
N ALA A 280 15.81 13.27 -3.26
CA ALA A 280 16.20 14.34 -2.35
C ALA A 280 17.58 14.11 -1.71
N SER A 281 18.05 12.86 -1.72
CA SER A 281 19.39 12.47 -1.25
C SER A 281 20.47 12.55 -2.34
N GLY A 282 20.11 12.92 -3.56
CA GLY A 282 21.02 13.03 -4.70
C GLY A 282 21.34 11.70 -5.39
N LEU A 283 20.57 10.63 -5.13
CA LEU A 283 20.84 9.32 -5.74
C LEU A 283 20.56 9.31 -7.24
N GLY A 284 19.70 10.21 -7.72
CA GLY A 284 19.43 10.40 -9.15
C GLY A 284 20.60 11.02 -9.95
N ASP A 285 21.53 11.71 -9.29
CA ASP A 285 22.68 12.31 -9.96
C ASP A 285 23.65 11.24 -10.49
N GLY A 286 23.76 10.12 -9.79
CA GLY A 286 24.60 8.97 -10.17
C GLY A 286 23.84 7.85 -10.87
N ASP A 287 22.52 7.88 -10.90
CA ASP A 287 21.68 6.85 -11.50
C ASP A 287 20.42 7.45 -12.14
N PRO A 288 20.39 7.59 -13.48
CA PRO A 288 19.29 8.24 -14.19
C PRO A 288 17.98 7.43 -14.20
N LEU A 289 17.96 6.22 -13.63
CA LEU A 289 16.78 5.39 -13.47
C LEU A 289 16.03 5.69 -12.17
N VAL A 290 16.70 6.28 -11.18
CA VAL A 290 16.04 6.72 -9.93
C VAL A 290 14.94 7.72 -10.26
N GLY A 291 13.74 7.42 -9.79
CA GLY A 291 12.55 8.24 -10.02
C GLY A 291 11.78 7.91 -11.30
N ARG A 292 12.24 6.96 -12.12
CA ARG A 292 11.61 6.56 -13.39
C ARG A 292 10.70 5.35 -13.25
N TYR A 293 9.87 5.09 -14.27
CA TYR A 293 8.91 4.00 -14.32
C TYR A 293 7.86 4.05 -13.19
N MET A 294 7.49 5.26 -12.76
CA MET A 294 6.39 5.47 -11.81
C MET A 294 5.04 5.23 -12.48
N GLY A 295 4.18 4.49 -11.83
CA GLY A 295 2.84 4.21 -12.30
C GLY A 295 1.83 4.01 -11.16
N ASP A 296 0.57 3.88 -11.56
CA ASP A 296 -0.56 3.49 -10.72
C ASP A 296 -1.53 2.64 -11.57
N HIS A 297 -2.49 1.96 -10.95
CA HIS A 297 -3.55 1.27 -11.68
C HIS A 297 -4.40 2.22 -12.53
N LEU A 298 -4.94 1.68 -13.63
CA LEU A 298 -6.13 2.25 -14.23
C LEU A 298 -7.30 2.01 -13.27
N PHE A 299 -8.14 3.01 -13.08
CA PHE A 299 -9.20 2.93 -12.09
C PHE A 299 -10.52 3.49 -12.61
N ARG A 300 -11.57 2.69 -12.45
CA ARG A 300 -12.96 3.10 -12.68
C ARG A 300 -13.82 2.70 -11.50
N GLN A 301 -14.82 3.48 -11.24
CA GLN A 301 -15.84 3.14 -10.24
C GLN A 301 -17.24 3.32 -10.81
N ALA A 302 -18.18 2.54 -10.29
CA ALA A 302 -19.57 2.64 -10.65
C ALA A 302 -20.47 2.35 -9.43
N VAL A 303 -21.71 2.79 -9.50
CA VAL A 303 -22.77 2.47 -8.55
C VAL A 303 -23.87 1.73 -9.29
N PHE A 304 -24.25 0.57 -8.78
CA PHE A 304 -25.38 -0.22 -9.28
C PHE A 304 -26.54 -0.16 -8.28
N CYS A 305 -27.78 -0.12 -8.80
CA CYS A 305 -28.97 -0.39 -8.05
C CYS A 305 -29.46 -1.80 -8.39
N LEU A 306 -29.35 -2.72 -7.44
CA LEU A 306 -29.80 -4.11 -7.62
C LEU A 306 -31.34 -4.19 -7.61
N PRO A 307 -31.95 -5.19 -8.29
CA PRO A 307 -33.39 -5.39 -8.26
C PRO A 307 -33.93 -5.76 -6.87
N GLU A 308 -33.09 -6.39 -6.04
CA GLU A 308 -33.44 -6.85 -4.70
C GLU A 308 -32.44 -6.34 -3.66
N PRO A 309 -32.85 -6.11 -2.40
CA PRO A 309 -31.94 -5.77 -1.31
C PRO A 309 -30.91 -6.88 -1.05
N ILE A 310 -29.70 -6.49 -0.65
CA ILE A 310 -28.63 -7.41 -0.24
C ILE A 310 -28.71 -7.80 1.24
N GLY A 311 -29.60 -7.21 1.99
CA GLY A 311 -29.77 -7.48 3.43
C GLY A 311 -28.78 -6.70 4.30
N GLU A 312 -28.62 -7.13 5.55
CA GLU A 312 -27.84 -6.42 6.57
C GLU A 312 -26.35 -6.75 6.57
N LYS A 313 -25.94 -7.82 5.86
CA LYS A 313 -24.54 -8.24 5.83
C LYS A 313 -23.75 -7.53 4.73
N ALA A 314 -22.51 -7.24 5.03
CA ALA A 314 -21.58 -6.70 4.03
C ALA A 314 -21.37 -7.67 2.86
N LEU A 315 -21.40 -7.12 1.66
CA LEU A 315 -21.19 -7.86 0.40
C LEU A 315 -19.77 -7.61 -0.11
N TYR A 316 -19.07 -8.69 -0.43
CA TYR A 316 -17.73 -8.65 -1.00
C TYR A 316 -17.56 -9.71 -2.10
N ILE A 317 -17.73 -9.30 -3.34
CA ILE A 317 -17.54 -10.14 -4.51
C ILE A 317 -16.29 -9.68 -5.27
N PHE A 318 -15.52 -10.65 -5.74
CA PHE A 318 -14.35 -10.42 -6.56
C PHE A 318 -14.52 -11.11 -7.92
N ILE A 319 -14.35 -10.36 -9.00
CA ILE A 319 -14.27 -10.88 -10.35
C ILE A 319 -12.80 -10.84 -10.75
N PRO A 320 -12.10 -11.98 -10.78
CA PRO A 320 -10.67 -12.01 -11.01
C PRO A 320 -10.31 -11.56 -12.42
N PRO A 321 -9.07 -11.06 -12.62
CA PRO A 321 -8.55 -10.78 -13.95
C PRO A 321 -8.33 -12.08 -14.72
N THR A 322 -8.21 -11.97 -16.04
CA THR A 322 -7.73 -13.04 -16.93
C THR A 322 -6.63 -12.49 -17.83
N ALA A 323 -5.93 -13.37 -18.55
CA ALA A 323 -4.91 -12.94 -19.51
C ALA A 323 -5.48 -12.02 -20.60
N GLU A 324 -6.70 -12.30 -21.05
CA GLU A 324 -7.40 -11.50 -22.07
C GLU A 324 -8.06 -10.25 -21.50
N ARG A 325 -8.31 -10.24 -20.21
CA ARG A 325 -8.96 -9.17 -19.46
C ARG A 325 -8.11 -8.80 -18.25
N PRO A 326 -7.01 -8.03 -18.43
CA PRO A 326 -6.03 -7.72 -17.39
C PRO A 326 -6.55 -6.63 -16.43
N PHE A 327 -7.75 -6.82 -15.92
CA PHE A 327 -8.35 -6.02 -14.87
C PHE A 327 -9.28 -6.87 -14.00
N HIS A 328 -9.38 -6.54 -12.74
CA HIS A 328 -10.29 -7.16 -11.81
C HIS A 328 -11.40 -6.21 -11.38
N VAL A 329 -12.45 -6.78 -10.81
CA VAL A 329 -13.54 -6.02 -10.22
C VAL A 329 -13.78 -6.41 -8.78
N GLN A 330 -14.01 -5.41 -7.97
CA GLN A 330 -14.47 -5.53 -6.59
C GLN A 330 -15.89 -4.99 -6.51
N MET A 331 -16.83 -5.82 -6.12
CA MET A 331 -18.17 -5.38 -5.79
C MET A 331 -18.31 -5.34 -4.27
N GLN A 332 -18.76 -4.21 -3.76
CA GLN A 332 -18.89 -3.95 -2.34
C GLN A 332 -20.27 -3.36 -2.05
N GLY A 333 -20.90 -3.82 -1.00
CA GLY A 333 -22.21 -3.31 -0.64
C GLY A 333 -22.53 -3.48 0.84
N MET A 334 -23.42 -2.62 1.35
CA MET A 334 -23.88 -2.55 2.73
C MET A 334 -22.81 -2.91 3.74
N PHE A 335 -21.91 -1.97 3.96
CA PHE A 335 -20.96 -2.11 5.06
C PHE A 335 -21.66 -1.87 6.38
N PRO A 336 -21.34 -2.61 7.43
CA PRO A 336 -21.59 -2.14 8.79
C PRO A 336 -20.99 -0.72 8.88
N GLU A 337 -21.72 0.20 9.46
CA GLU A 337 -21.34 1.62 9.59
C GLU A 337 -19.91 1.83 10.11
N THR A 338 -19.37 0.84 10.82
CA THR A 338 -18.02 0.81 11.39
C THR A 338 -16.90 0.54 10.39
N TRP A 339 -17.19 0.09 9.15
CA TRP A 339 -16.15 -0.43 8.25
C TRP A 339 -15.69 0.56 7.20
N TYR A 340 -16.48 1.59 6.89
CA TYR A 340 -16.18 2.47 5.78
C TYR A 340 -16.47 3.95 6.02
N SER A 341 -15.73 4.74 5.30
CA SER A 341 -15.78 6.18 5.23
C SER A 341 -17.12 6.71 4.75
N PRO A 342 -17.61 7.79 5.35
CA PRO A 342 -18.77 8.55 4.91
C PRO A 342 -18.64 9.25 3.56
N LEU A 343 -17.43 9.38 2.98
CA LEU A 343 -17.35 9.82 1.59
C LEU A 343 -18.13 8.87 0.69
N HIS A 344 -18.16 7.61 1.07
CA HIS A 344 -19.01 6.60 0.48
C HIS A 344 -20.39 6.61 1.14
N ALA A 345 -20.52 6.93 2.43
CA ALA A 345 -21.78 6.99 3.16
C ALA A 345 -22.68 8.15 2.72
N THR A 346 -22.16 9.30 2.28
CA THR A 346 -23.01 10.39 1.73
C THR A 346 -23.67 9.98 0.43
N VAL A 347 -23.05 9.17 -0.39
CA VAL A 347 -23.69 8.54 -1.56
C VAL A 347 -24.67 7.45 -1.09
N TRP A 348 -24.39 6.78 0.04
CA TRP A 348 -25.11 5.64 0.56
C TRP A 348 -26.24 6.01 1.51
N LEU A 349 -26.02 6.90 2.48
CA LEU A 349 -26.99 7.26 3.51
C LEU A 349 -28.18 8.06 2.94
N ASN A 350 -27.93 8.90 1.94
CA ASN A 350 -29.00 9.68 1.29
C ASN A 350 -29.84 8.88 0.28
N GLY A 351 -29.42 7.66 -0.09
CA GLY A 351 -30.11 6.85 -1.10
C GLY A 351 -30.28 5.38 -0.77
N ASN A 352 -29.63 4.83 0.25
CA ASN A 352 -29.55 3.39 0.46
C ASN A 352 -30.46 2.82 1.57
N ALA A 353 -31.49 3.54 1.99
CA ALA A 353 -32.53 2.97 2.87
C ALA A 353 -33.16 1.67 2.30
N SER A 354 -33.00 1.43 0.98
CA SER A 354 -33.47 0.22 0.30
C SER A 354 -32.51 -0.96 0.40
N GLY A 355 -31.24 -0.77 0.79
CA GLY A 355 -30.21 -1.81 0.78
C GLY A 355 -29.90 -2.40 -0.59
N ARG A 356 -30.14 -1.65 -1.68
CA ARG A 356 -30.03 -2.13 -3.08
C ARG A 356 -28.79 -1.64 -3.82
N PHE A 357 -28.13 -0.61 -3.33
CA PHE A 357 -26.98 -0.04 -4.01
C PHE A 357 -25.69 -0.79 -3.66
N VAL A 358 -24.87 -1.03 -4.66
CA VAL A 358 -23.52 -1.62 -4.55
C VAL A 358 -22.51 -0.78 -5.28
N LEU A 359 -21.31 -0.68 -4.71
CA LEU A 359 -20.15 -0.07 -5.35
C LEU A 359 -19.43 -1.11 -6.20
N PHE A 360 -18.91 -0.63 -7.30
CA PHE A 360 -18.16 -1.40 -8.26
C PHE A 360 -16.84 -0.68 -8.49
N TYR A 361 -15.74 -1.32 -8.15
CA TYR A 361 -14.38 -0.83 -8.37
C TYR A 361 -13.69 -1.73 -9.38
N CYS A 362 -13.21 -1.14 -10.46
CA CYS A 362 -12.47 -1.84 -11.49
C CYS A 362 -11.04 -1.31 -11.54
N PHE A 363 -10.06 -2.21 -11.36
CA PHE A 363 -8.64 -1.90 -11.38
C PHE A 363 -7.97 -2.65 -12.53
N GLY A 364 -7.31 -1.90 -13.40
CA GLY A 364 -6.61 -2.43 -14.57
C GLY A 364 -5.12 -2.15 -14.53
N VAL A 365 -4.37 -2.92 -15.29
CA VAL A 365 -2.93 -2.74 -15.44
C VAL A 365 -2.66 -1.53 -16.33
N SER A 366 -1.80 -0.62 -15.87
CA SER A 366 -1.14 0.38 -16.70
C SER A 366 0.32 -0.02 -16.84
N LYS A 367 0.82 -0.05 -18.08
CA LYS A 367 2.20 -0.44 -18.32
C LYS A 367 3.17 0.62 -17.84
N ALA A 368 4.20 0.20 -17.10
CA ALA A 368 5.25 1.09 -16.64
C ALA A 368 6.05 1.67 -17.81
N GLU A 369 5.95 2.96 -18.04
CA GLU A 369 6.72 3.67 -19.05
C GLU A 369 7.87 4.43 -18.40
N ARG A 370 9.03 4.50 -19.08
CA ARG A 370 10.21 5.19 -18.56
C ARG A 370 9.95 6.67 -18.24
N GLU A 371 9.06 7.29 -18.99
CA GLU A 371 8.70 8.70 -18.81
C GLU A 371 7.78 8.94 -17.62
N GLY A 372 7.12 7.91 -17.10
CA GLY A 372 6.47 7.95 -15.79
C GLY A 372 7.53 8.23 -14.72
N ARG A 373 7.47 9.40 -14.05
CA ARG A 373 8.54 9.79 -13.14
C ARG A 373 8.10 10.75 -12.05
N LEU A 374 8.80 10.67 -10.94
CA LEU A 374 8.72 11.66 -9.88
C LEU A 374 9.72 12.79 -10.16
N VAL A 375 9.25 14.02 -10.03
CA VAL A 375 10.04 15.24 -10.23
C VAL A 375 10.01 16.07 -8.95
N LEU A 376 11.18 16.40 -8.40
CA LEU A 376 11.31 17.34 -7.28
C LEU A 376 11.24 18.77 -7.80
N ARG A 377 10.56 19.65 -7.07
CA ARG A 377 10.61 21.10 -7.29
C ARG A 377 11.76 21.69 -6.48
N ASN A 378 12.59 22.48 -7.16
CA ASN A 378 13.92 22.83 -6.63
C ASN A 378 13.98 24.00 -5.65
N ASP A 379 12.88 24.54 -5.16
CA ASP A 379 12.90 25.89 -4.60
C ASP A 379 12.67 25.99 -3.11
N ALA A 380 12.55 24.95 -2.38
CA ALA A 380 12.37 25.09 -0.95
C ALA A 380 13.02 23.97 -0.18
N GLY A 381 13.82 24.36 0.76
CA GLY A 381 14.48 23.51 1.74
C GLY A 381 13.71 22.26 2.17
N ALA A 382 14.24 21.45 3.01
CA ALA A 382 13.96 20.10 3.59
C ALA A 382 12.63 19.36 3.27
N MET A 383 11.65 19.99 2.66
CA MET A 383 10.38 19.44 2.18
C MET A 383 10.23 19.78 0.70
N ALA A 384 11.08 19.19 -0.14
CA ALA A 384 10.95 19.37 -1.58
C ALA A 384 9.53 19.05 -2.02
N ASP A 385 8.84 20.06 -2.54
CA ASP A 385 7.60 19.88 -3.26
C ASP A 385 7.88 19.00 -4.48
N TYR A 386 6.95 18.12 -4.84
CA TYR A 386 7.15 17.16 -5.91
C TYR A 386 5.84 16.87 -6.65
N TYR A 387 5.96 16.31 -7.83
CA TYR A 387 4.84 15.77 -8.60
C TYR A 387 5.25 14.52 -9.36
N VAL A 388 4.26 13.72 -9.78
CA VAL A 388 4.46 12.53 -10.60
C VAL A 388 3.93 12.80 -12.00
N VAL A 389 4.77 12.60 -13.00
CA VAL A 389 4.37 12.60 -14.41
C VAL A 389 3.95 11.18 -14.78
N ASN A 390 2.72 11.05 -15.28
CA ASN A 390 2.21 9.78 -15.77
C ASN A 390 1.23 10.05 -16.92
N ASP A 391 1.64 9.72 -18.14
CA ASP A 391 0.81 9.83 -19.32
C ASP A 391 0.12 8.49 -19.59
N ARG A 392 -1.16 8.52 -19.93
CA ARG A 392 -1.87 7.33 -20.38
C ARG A 392 -1.47 6.98 -21.81
N SER A 393 -1.04 5.75 -22.00
CA SER A 393 -0.75 5.20 -23.32
C SER A 393 -2.05 4.91 -24.11
N PRO A 394 -1.98 4.72 -25.43
CA PRO A 394 -3.13 4.23 -26.21
C PRO A 394 -3.67 2.90 -25.68
N GLY A 395 -2.79 2.03 -25.13
CA GLY A 395 -3.18 0.78 -24.49
C GLY A 395 -4.00 0.99 -23.22
N ASP A 396 -3.63 1.98 -22.39
CA ASP A 396 -4.38 2.36 -21.19
C ASP A 396 -5.78 2.85 -21.55
N LEU A 397 -5.91 3.66 -22.60
CA LEU A 397 -7.21 4.14 -23.06
C LEU A 397 -8.09 3.01 -23.58
N ALA A 398 -7.52 2.04 -24.31
CA ALA A 398 -8.23 0.86 -24.76
C ALA A 398 -8.68 -0.02 -23.58
N ALA A 399 -7.82 -0.19 -22.56
CA ALA A 399 -8.17 -0.93 -21.35
C ALA A 399 -9.29 -0.24 -20.56
N LEU A 400 -9.26 1.08 -20.41
CA LEU A 400 -10.34 1.85 -19.77
C LEU A 400 -11.67 1.72 -20.51
N ALA A 401 -11.65 1.68 -21.86
CA ALA A 401 -12.84 1.42 -22.65
C ALA A 401 -13.38 0.00 -22.42
N ALA A 402 -12.51 -1.02 -22.39
CA ALA A 402 -12.89 -2.39 -22.06
C ALA A 402 -13.47 -2.53 -20.64
N MET A 403 -12.87 -1.87 -19.66
CA MET A 403 -13.39 -1.80 -18.28
C MET A 403 -14.80 -1.18 -18.25
N SER A 404 -15.06 -0.15 -19.07
CA SER A 404 -16.37 0.49 -19.19
C SER A 404 -17.43 -0.47 -19.76
N THR A 405 -17.10 -1.15 -20.85
CA THR A 405 -17.99 -2.16 -21.47
C THR A 405 -18.30 -3.27 -20.47
N PHE A 406 -17.28 -3.83 -19.84
CA PHE A 406 -17.45 -4.89 -18.84
C PHE A 406 -18.30 -4.47 -17.64
N THR A 407 -18.21 -3.21 -17.22
CA THR A 407 -19.07 -2.66 -16.16
C THR A 407 -20.55 -2.77 -16.54
N THR A 408 -20.89 -2.45 -17.80
CA THR A 408 -22.24 -2.56 -18.34
C THR A 408 -22.70 -4.02 -18.40
N ASP A 409 -21.82 -4.93 -18.84
CA ASP A 409 -22.12 -6.36 -18.93
C ASP A 409 -22.41 -6.98 -17.56
N VAL A 410 -21.63 -6.59 -16.54
CA VAL A 410 -21.86 -7.04 -15.15
C VAL A 410 -23.20 -6.49 -14.61
N ALA A 411 -23.52 -5.22 -14.87
CA ALA A 411 -24.80 -4.65 -14.47
C ALA A 411 -25.97 -5.44 -15.11
N ALA A 412 -25.89 -5.71 -16.42
CA ALA A 412 -26.89 -6.49 -17.15
C ALA A 412 -27.01 -7.93 -16.61
N ALA A 413 -25.90 -8.60 -16.32
CA ALA A 413 -25.88 -9.96 -15.76
C ALA A 413 -26.58 -10.04 -14.39
N LEU A 414 -26.45 -8.99 -13.58
CA LEU A 414 -27.09 -8.87 -12.27
C LEU A 414 -28.56 -8.41 -12.36
N GLY A 415 -29.03 -7.97 -13.52
CA GLY A 415 -30.31 -7.28 -13.67
C GLY A 415 -30.34 -5.94 -12.93
N ALA A 416 -29.16 -5.33 -12.75
CA ALA A 416 -28.98 -4.09 -12.03
C ALA A 416 -29.07 -2.89 -12.95
N GLU A 417 -29.52 -1.76 -12.41
CA GLU A 417 -29.42 -0.46 -13.06
C GLU A 417 -28.05 0.14 -12.79
N LEU A 418 -27.34 0.58 -13.84
CA LEU A 418 -26.11 1.37 -13.73
C LEU A 418 -26.50 2.82 -13.44
N VAL A 419 -26.35 3.22 -12.17
CA VAL A 419 -26.77 4.55 -11.70
C VAL A 419 -25.72 5.61 -12.02
N ARG A 420 -24.45 5.27 -11.82
CA ARG A 420 -23.32 6.19 -12.03
C ARG A 420 -22.08 5.42 -12.41
N THR A 421 -21.30 6.00 -13.29
CA THR A 421 -19.94 5.55 -13.60
C THR A 421 -18.99 6.73 -13.59
N GLU A 422 -17.77 6.50 -13.15
CA GLU A 422 -16.72 7.50 -13.10
C GLU A 422 -15.38 6.88 -13.49
N GLU A 423 -14.69 7.55 -14.41
CA GLU A 423 -13.31 7.25 -14.73
C GLU A 423 -12.42 8.17 -13.90
N ASN A 424 -11.50 7.59 -13.18
CA ASN A 424 -10.60 8.32 -12.31
C ASN A 424 -9.26 8.58 -13.00
N GLY A 425 -8.66 9.73 -12.72
CA GLY A 425 -7.35 10.12 -13.22
C GLY A 425 -6.20 9.28 -12.66
N PRO A 426 -4.98 9.45 -13.17
CA PRO A 426 -3.78 8.82 -12.63
C PRO A 426 -3.62 9.11 -11.12
N GLY A 427 -3.14 8.14 -10.37
CA GLY A 427 -2.94 8.25 -8.92
C GLY A 427 -4.19 8.04 -8.06
N ALA A 428 -5.38 7.90 -8.67
CA ALA A 428 -6.63 7.74 -7.94
C ALA A 428 -6.84 6.34 -7.36
N ALA A 429 -6.16 5.33 -7.90
CA ALA A 429 -6.23 3.97 -7.40
C ALA A 429 -5.49 3.78 -6.07
N LEU A 430 -4.56 4.67 -5.74
CA LEU A 430 -3.74 4.63 -4.52
C LEU A 430 -2.82 3.39 -4.44
N HIS A 431 -2.43 2.86 -5.59
CA HIS A 431 -1.59 1.67 -5.73
C HIS A 431 -0.29 1.99 -6.48
N GLU A 432 0.34 3.11 -6.13
CA GLU A 432 1.55 3.61 -6.79
C GLU A 432 2.70 2.61 -6.69
N TYR A 433 3.45 2.48 -7.79
CA TYR A 433 4.62 1.60 -7.89
C TYR A 433 5.74 2.23 -8.71
N GLY A 434 6.92 1.63 -8.69
CA GLY A 434 8.08 2.07 -9.44
C GLY A 434 8.83 3.25 -8.83
N GLY A 435 9.83 3.73 -9.53
CA GLY A 435 10.74 4.80 -9.08
C GLY A 435 12.11 4.28 -8.62
N LEU A 436 12.19 3.04 -8.14
CA LEU A 436 13.41 2.37 -7.68
C LEU A 436 13.49 0.94 -8.26
N ARG A 437 13.02 0.78 -9.47
CA ARG A 437 12.81 -0.47 -10.19
C ARG A 437 13.88 -1.52 -9.94
N MET A 438 13.47 -2.76 -9.56
CA MET A 438 14.37 -3.90 -9.45
C MET A 438 14.57 -4.61 -10.79
N GLY A 439 15.65 -5.35 -10.90
CA GLY A 439 15.96 -6.16 -12.09
C GLY A 439 17.25 -6.95 -11.94
N LEU A 440 17.60 -7.70 -12.99
CA LEU A 440 18.81 -8.52 -13.04
C LEU A 440 20.03 -7.74 -13.56
N ASP A 441 19.81 -6.62 -14.25
CA ASP A 441 20.83 -5.82 -14.89
C ASP A 441 20.96 -4.45 -14.21
N PRO A 442 22.11 -4.11 -13.62
CA PRO A 442 22.36 -2.82 -12.99
C PRO A 442 22.34 -1.63 -13.96
N SER A 443 22.39 -1.87 -15.27
CA SER A 443 22.24 -0.81 -16.28
C SER A 443 20.78 -0.50 -16.61
N ALA A 444 19.86 -1.40 -16.25
CA ALA A 444 18.41 -1.32 -16.53
C ALA A 444 17.54 -1.23 -15.27
N SER A 445 18.15 -1.29 -14.08
CA SER A 445 17.45 -1.26 -12.80
C SER A 445 18.22 -0.49 -11.73
N VAL A 446 17.50 0.02 -10.73
CA VAL A 446 18.07 0.73 -9.57
C VAL A 446 18.49 -0.25 -8.48
N THR A 447 17.67 -1.29 -8.29
CA THR A 447 17.89 -2.31 -7.28
C THR A 447 18.02 -3.70 -7.89
N ASP A 448 18.66 -4.60 -7.16
CA ASP A 448 18.74 -6.02 -7.49
C ASP A 448 17.40 -6.74 -7.18
N PRO A 449 17.27 -8.05 -7.50
CA PRO A 449 16.06 -8.81 -7.21
C PRO A 449 15.68 -8.87 -5.72
N ASP A 450 16.63 -8.66 -4.81
CA ASP A 450 16.39 -8.63 -3.37
C ASP A 450 16.07 -7.21 -2.86
N GLY A 451 15.90 -6.24 -3.77
CA GLY A 451 15.60 -4.84 -3.45
C GLY A 451 16.80 -4.05 -2.93
N ARG A 452 18.03 -4.54 -3.06
CA ARG A 452 19.24 -3.82 -2.64
C ARG A 452 19.70 -2.90 -3.78
N PHE A 453 20.10 -1.68 -3.44
CA PHE A 453 20.63 -0.75 -4.43
C PHE A 453 21.96 -1.25 -5.00
N TRP A 454 22.08 -1.29 -6.32
CA TRP A 454 23.32 -1.71 -6.99
C TRP A 454 24.53 -0.85 -6.62
N ARG A 455 24.30 0.45 -6.40
CA ARG A 455 25.38 1.44 -6.21
C ARG A 455 25.63 1.81 -4.76
N ILE A 456 24.83 1.30 -3.81
CA ILE A 456 24.92 1.65 -2.38
C ILE A 456 24.82 0.38 -1.55
N GLY A 457 25.95 -0.05 -1.01
CA GLY A 457 26.12 -1.38 -0.45
C GLY A 457 25.29 -1.71 0.79
N ASN A 458 24.79 -0.70 1.52
CA ASN A 458 23.98 -0.88 2.72
C ASN A 458 22.59 -0.23 2.63
N LEU A 459 22.06 -0.06 1.41
CA LEU A 459 20.74 0.49 1.18
C LEU A 459 19.86 -0.52 0.45
N GLY A 460 18.66 -0.76 0.98
CA GLY A 460 17.61 -1.53 0.33
C GLY A 460 16.28 -0.79 0.30
N CYS A 461 15.31 -1.35 -0.43
CA CYS A 461 13.93 -0.90 -0.44
C CYS A 461 13.00 -2.11 -0.39
N ALA A 462 11.91 -2.02 0.39
CA ALA A 462 10.98 -3.13 0.65
C ALA A 462 9.55 -2.87 0.15
N ASP A 463 9.25 -1.68 -0.35
CA ASP A 463 7.91 -1.31 -0.81
C ASP A 463 7.76 -1.38 -2.34
N ALA A 464 6.60 -0.99 -2.85
CA ALA A 464 6.30 -1.05 -4.29
C ALA A 464 7.16 -0.11 -5.17
N ALA A 465 8.05 0.71 -4.58
CA ALA A 465 9.02 1.49 -5.36
C ALA A 465 9.92 0.61 -6.23
N ILE A 466 10.21 -0.61 -5.77
CA ILE A 466 11.09 -1.53 -6.51
C ILE A 466 10.38 -2.33 -7.61
N TRP A 467 9.06 -2.26 -7.73
CA TRP A 467 8.34 -3.05 -8.70
C TRP A 467 8.63 -2.61 -10.13
N PRO A 468 9.00 -3.55 -11.02
CA PRO A 468 9.20 -3.23 -12.45
C PRO A 468 7.89 -3.00 -13.17
N GLN A 469 6.85 -3.70 -12.74
CA GLN A 469 5.48 -3.62 -13.26
C GLN A 469 4.50 -4.03 -12.16
N GLN A 470 3.32 -3.43 -12.14
CA GLN A 470 2.23 -3.84 -11.28
C GLN A 470 1.32 -4.83 -12.01
N GLY A 471 0.83 -5.85 -11.30
CA GLY A 471 -0.27 -6.67 -11.78
C GLY A 471 -1.62 -5.96 -11.64
N SER A 472 -2.70 -6.61 -12.03
CA SER A 472 -4.06 -6.06 -11.86
C SER A 472 -4.55 -6.11 -10.42
N ALA A 473 -4.01 -6.99 -9.58
CA ALA A 473 -4.43 -7.17 -8.19
C ALA A 473 -3.99 -6.02 -7.27
N ASN A 474 -4.73 -5.81 -6.17
CA ASN A 474 -4.34 -4.86 -5.14
C ASN A 474 -2.94 -5.17 -4.59
N SER A 475 -2.19 -4.14 -4.31
CA SER A 475 -0.76 -4.22 -4.00
C SER A 475 -0.42 -4.79 -2.62
N TYR A 476 -1.36 -4.74 -1.65
CA TYR A 476 -1.07 -4.99 -0.24
C TYR A 476 -0.46 -6.36 0.05
N LEU A 477 -1.05 -7.44 -0.48
CA LEU A 477 -0.56 -8.80 -0.28
C LEU A 477 0.82 -9.01 -0.91
N THR A 478 0.99 -8.54 -2.14
CA THR A 478 2.27 -8.68 -2.87
C THR A 478 3.39 -7.87 -2.21
N ILE A 479 3.11 -6.64 -1.72
CA ILE A 479 4.08 -5.87 -0.92
C ILE A 479 4.48 -6.66 0.32
N THR A 480 3.52 -7.25 1.04
CA THR A 480 3.80 -8.02 2.25
C THR A 480 4.63 -9.28 1.94
N ALA A 481 4.29 -10.02 0.89
CA ALA A 481 5.01 -11.21 0.46
C ALA A 481 6.46 -10.91 0.04
N LEU A 482 6.65 -9.87 -0.77
CA LEU A 482 7.99 -9.45 -1.22
C LEU A 482 8.83 -8.90 -0.07
N ALA A 483 8.22 -8.16 0.86
CA ALA A 483 8.91 -7.66 2.06
C ALA A 483 9.40 -8.80 2.96
N LEU A 484 8.61 -9.87 3.15
CA LEU A 484 9.04 -11.08 3.86
C LEU A 484 10.23 -11.73 3.18
N ARG A 485 10.17 -11.93 1.86
CA ARG A 485 11.23 -12.53 1.07
C ARG A 485 12.53 -11.71 1.17
N ASN A 486 12.44 -10.44 0.89
CA ASN A 486 13.63 -9.59 0.83
C ASN A 486 14.26 -9.38 2.21
N ALA A 487 13.46 -9.29 3.28
CA ALA A 487 13.96 -9.24 4.64
C ALA A 487 14.68 -10.53 5.05
N ALA A 488 14.16 -11.70 4.64
CA ALA A 488 14.83 -12.97 4.87
C ALA A 488 16.20 -13.03 4.19
N ARG A 489 16.29 -12.63 2.91
CA ARG A 489 17.55 -12.55 2.15
C ARG A 489 18.52 -11.54 2.74
N LEU A 490 18.03 -10.38 3.17
CA LEU A 490 18.86 -9.37 3.83
C LEU A 490 19.48 -9.90 5.12
N ALA A 491 18.68 -10.59 5.97
CA ALA A 491 19.21 -11.18 7.20
C ALA A 491 20.30 -12.23 6.94
N GLU A 492 20.14 -13.08 5.90
CA GLU A 492 21.15 -14.05 5.48
C GLU A 492 22.45 -13.33 5.08
N THR A 493 22.36 -12.25 4.29
CA THR A 493 23.51 -11.45 3.87
C THR A 493 24.20 -10.79 5.08
N MET A 494 23.43 -10.23 6.03
CA MET A 494 24.00 -9.59 7.22
C MET A 494 24.65 -10.59 8.19
N ALA A 495 24.18 -11.84 8.23
CA ALA A 495 24.80 -12.89 9.05
C ALA A 495 26.16 -13.36 8.50
N THR A 496 26.32 -13.36 7.17
CA THR A 496 27.60 -13.75 6.52
C THR A 496 28.65 -12.64 6.53
N ALA A 497 28.24 -11.39 6.79
CA ALA A 497 29.13 -10.23 6.86
C ALA A 497 29.72 -9.98 8.26
N LYS A 498 29.23 -10.69 9.30
CA LYS A 498 29.76 -10.70 10.66
C LYS A 498 30.84 -11.76 10.82
#